data_517b625619c2d8d6946a9d5a744b64b3
#
_entry.id   517b625619c2d8d6946a9d5a744b64b3
#
_cell.length_a   1.000
_cell.length_b   1.000
_cell.length_c   1.000
_cell.angle_alpha   90.00
_cell.angle_beta   90.00
_cell.angle_gamma   90.00
#
_symmetry.space_group_name_H-M   'P 1'
#
loop_
_entity.id
_entity.type
_entity.pdbx_description
1 polymer ?
#
loop_
_entity_poly.entity_id
_entity_poly.type
_entity_poly.pdbx_seq_one_letter_code
_entity_poly.pdbx_strand_id
1 'polypeptide(L)'
;MKAIAVSAVFGLSVNAYAGGIDALKKFNNDANGLSGSFSQTVTSKKKTQTSSGTFKILRPGYFRWDYTRPYKQVIVGASKSVWLYDPELKQVTKKSQAAALGDSPAAILSNRGALEGSYTLKDEGNQGGIDWVRATPKSSNAGYQYIRIGFKGDQLARMQLRDSFGNNTTVSFSGLNNSPNLSASNFHFTPPKGVDVLSN
;
A
#
# COMPACT_ATOMS: atom_id res chain seq x y z
N MET A 1 17.32 12.49 -66.90
CA MET A 1 17.48 12.78 -65.46
C MET A 1 16.39 12.02 -64.73
N LYS A 2 16.75 10.98 -63.96
CA LYS A 2 15.79 10.18 -63.15
C LYS A 2 15.88 10.67 -61.73
N ALA A 3 14.80 11.22 -61.18
CA ALA A 3 14.70 11.64 -59.80
C ALA A 3 14.41 10.41 -58.94
N ILE A 4 15.25 10.16 -57.94
CA ILE A 4 15.06 9.12 -56.91
C ILE A 4 14.36 9.81 -55.74
N ALA A 5 13.12 9.43 -55.48
CA ALA A 5 12.41 9.83 -54.28
C ALA A 5 12.83 8.95 -53.11
N VAL A 6 13.47 9.54 -52.10
CA VAL A 6 13.79 8.86 -50.83
C VAL A 6 12.62 9.07 -49.88
N SER A 7 11.85 8.01 -49.67
CA SER A 7 10.80 7.99 -48.63
C SER A 7 11.43 7.76 -47.27
N ALA A 8 11.45 8.77 -46.43
CA ALA A 8 11.83 8.64 -45.03
C ALA A 8 10.66 8.01 -44.22
N VAL A 9 10.82 6.78 -43.81
CA VAL A 9 9.90 6.12 -42.88
C VAL A 9 10.22 6.61 -41.47
N PHE A 10 9.41 7.50 -40.95
CA PHE A 10 9.45 7.85 -39.52
C PHE A 10 8.86 6.68 -38.73
N GLY A 11 9.72 5.88 -38.12
CA GLY A 11 9.32 4.86 -37.15
C GLY A 11 8.84 5.56 -35.85
N LEU A 12 7.54 5.58 -35.64
CA LEU A 12 6.95 5.90 -34.34
C LEU A 12 7.32 4.78 -33.38
N SER A 13 8.32 5.01 -32.51
CA SER A 13 8.59 4.16 -31.37
C SER A 13 7.42 4.28 -30.38
N VAL A 14 6.49 3.33 -30.43
CA VAL A 14 5.47 3.16 -29.39
C VAL A 14 6.23 2.65 -28.17
N ASN A 15 6.51 3.54 -27.22
CA ASN A 15 6.92 3.11 -25.90
C ASN A 15 5.74 2.32 -25.30
N ALA A 16 5.85 1.00 -25.29
CA ALA A 16 4.95 0.15 -24.51
C ALA A 16 5.21 0.46 -23.04
N TYR A 17 4.41 1.34 -22.46
CA TYR A 17 4.36 1.50 -21.01
C TYR A 17 3.84 0.18 -20.46
N ALA A 18 4.63 -0.48 -19.63
CA ALA A 18 4.13 -1.56 -18.79
C ALA A 18 3.00 -0.97 -17.94
N GLY A 19 1.80 -1.54 -18.03
CA GLY A 19 0.62 -1.03 -17.33
C GLY A 19 0.75 -1.21 -15.81
N GLY A 20 -0.15 -0.61 -15.04
CA GLY A 20 -0.16 -0.71 -13.58
C GLY A 20 -0.24 -2.16 -13.07
N ILE A 21 -0.89 -3.06 -13.82
CA ILE A 21 -0.94 -4.50 -13.49
C ILE A 21 0.44 -5.14 -13.59
N ASP A 22 1.22 -4.82 -14.61
CA ASP A 22 2.57 -5.38 -14.77
C ASP A 22 3.52 -4.83 -13.70
N ALA A 23 3.42 -3.54 -13.38
CA ALA A 23 4.15 -2.94 -12.28
C ALA A 23 3.79 -3.58 -10.92
N LEU A 24 2.52 -3.88 -10.68
CA LEU A 24 2.07 -4.58 -9.47
C LEU A 24 2.64 -6.01 -9.41
N LYS A 25 2.60 -6.77 -10.49
CA LYS A 25 3.17 -8.12 -10.56
C LYS A 25 4.67 -8.09 -10.29
N LYS A 26 5.39 -7.17 -10.92
CA LYS A 26 6.82 -7.00 -10.70
C LYS A 26 7.12 -6.63 -9.24
N PHE A 27 6.41 -5.66 -8.68
CA PHE A 27 6.50 -5.29 -7.27
C PHE A 27 6.23 -6.47 -6.33
N ASN A 28 5.24 -7.32 -6.63
CA ASN A 28 4.95 -8.51 -5.85
C ASN A 28 6.06 -9.56 -5.93
N ASN A 29 6.71 -9.70 -7.09
CA ASN A 29 7.75 -10.70 -7.29
C ASN A 29 9.10 -10.27 -6.70
N ASP A 30 9.49 -9.01 -6.91
CA ASP A 30 10.85 -8.53 -6.64
C ASP A 30 11.06 -8.07 -5.19
N ALA A 31 10.04 -7.49 -4.56
CA ALA A 31 10.18 -6.92 -3.23
C ALA A 31 9.86 -7.92 -2.12
N ASN A 32 10.88 -8.54 -1.51
CA ASN A 32 10.72 -9.30 -0.27
C ASN A 32 10.53 -8.40 0.94
N GLY A 33 11.19 -7.26 0.95
CA GLY A 33 11.10 -6.23 1.96
C GLY A 33 10.92 -4.85 1.34
N LEU A 34 10.32 -3.96 2.09
CA LEU A 34 10.12 -2.57 1.71
C LEU A 34 10.17 -1.70 2.96
N SER A 35 10.82 -0.56 2.88
CA SER A 35 10.76 0.47 3.92
C SER A 35 10.73 1.86 3.31
N GLY A 36 10.26 2.83 4.07
CA GLY A 36 10.20 4.21 3.62
C GLY A 36 9.36 5.10 4.54
N SER A 37 9.02 6.26 4.02
CA SER A 37 8.13 7.23 4.66
C SER A 37 6.79 7.27 3.94
N PHE A 38 5.75 7.66 4.67
CA PHE A 38 4.43 7.87 4.10
C PHE A 38 3.80 9.18 4.58
N SER A 39 2.93 9.73 3.74
CA SER A 39 1.95 10.74 4.09
C SER A 39 0.57 10.21 3.74
N GLN A 40 -0.34 10.21 4.70
CA GLN A 40 -1.70 9.69 4.56
C GLN A 40 -2.71 10.81 4.77
N THR A 41 -3.66 10.93 3.86
CA THR A 41 -4.82 11.83 4.02
C THR A 41 -6.10 11.00 3.98
N VAL A 42 -6.90 11.12 5.01
CA VAL A 42 -8.23 10.53 5.09
C VAL A 42 -9.26 11.63 4.95
N THR A 43 -10.12 11.52 3.95
CA THR A 43 -11.21 12.48 3.68
C THR A 43 -12.55 11.78 3.87
N SER A 44 -13.34 12.29 4.79
CA SER A 44 -14.73 11.91 5.02
C SER A 44 -15.66 13.08 4.65
N LYS A 45 -16.98 12.86 4.73
CA LYS A 45 -17.97 13.93 4.50
C LYS A 45 -17.80 15.13 5.44
N LYS A 46 -17.24 14.93 6.63
CA LYS A 46 -17.16 15.95 7.69
C LYS A 46 -15.75 16.47 7.95
N LYS A 47 -14.72 15.72 7.60
CA LYS A 47 -13.35 16.02 8.04
C LYS A 47 -12.31 15.48 7.05
N THR A 48 -11.26 16.25 6.86
CA THR A 48 -10.01 15.80 6.25
C THR A 48 -8.92 15.79 7.31
N GLN A 49 -8.23 14.66 7.43
CA GLN A 49 -7.13 14.48 8.40
C GLN A 49 -5.90 13.97 7.67
N THR A 50 -4.76 14.62 7.93
CA THR A 50 -3.47 14.20 7.39
C THR A 50 -2.58 13.69 8.52
N SER A 51 -1.92 12.58 8.26
CA SER A 51 -0.94 11.96 9.15
C SER A 51 0.29 11.53 8.36
N SER A 52 1.41 11.36 9.04
CA SER A 52 2.65 10.92 8.40
C SER A 52 3.51 10.11 9.34
N GLY A 53 4.45 9.36 8.76
CA GLY A 53 5.33 8.51 9.52
C GLY A 53 6.25 7.67 8.63
N THR A 54 6.73 6.56 9.18
CA THR A 54 7.57 5.59 8.50
C THR A 54 6.94 4.21 8.50
N PHE A 55 7.35 3.38 7.56
CA PHE A 55 6.87 2.02 7.49
C PHE A 55 7.98 1.02 7.13
N LYS A 56 7.75 -0.23 7.53
CA LYS A 56 8.55 -1.39 7.16
C LYS A 56 7.62 -2.54 6.82
N ILE A 57 7.96 -3.29 5.79
CA ILE A 57 7.26 -4.51 5.37
C ILE A 57 8.31 -5.58 5.13
N LEU A 58 8.05 -6.79 5.61
CA LEU A 58 8.78 -8.00 5.27
C LEU A 58 7.74 -9.07 4.94
N ARG A 59 7.76 -9.51 3.70
CA ARG A 59 6.81 -10.52 3.21
C ARG A 59 7.27 -11.93 3.52
N PRO A 60 6.32 -12.84 3.83
CA PRO A 60 4.88 -12.60 3.91
C PRO A 60 4.43 -12.13 5.31
N GLY A 61 3.52 -11.18 5.34
CA GLY A 61 2.69 -10.89 6.52
C GLY A 61 3.31 -10.08 7.65
N TYR A 62 4.55 -9.65 7.55
CA TYR A 62 5.14 -8.76 8.55
C TYR A 62 5.07 -7.32 8.07
N PHE A 63 4.57 -6.44 8.92
CA PHE A 63 4.55 -5.00 8.66
C PHE A 63 4.61 -4.20 9.96
N ARG A 64 5.19 -3.02 9.88
CA ARG A 64 5.20 -2.02 10.94
C ARG A 64 4.94 -0.66 10.34
N TRP A 65 4.00 0.08 10.93
CA TRP A 65 3.59 1.39 10.52
C TRP A 65 3.66 2.33 11.72
N ASP A 66 4.63 3.23 11.72
CA ASP A 66 4.85 4.15 12.82
C ASP A 66 4.37 5.55 12.41
N TYR A 67 3.21 5.96 12.91
CA TYR A 67 2.73 7.33 12.78
C TYR A 67 3.51 8.23 13.73
N THR A 68 3.98 9.38 13.23
CA THR A 68 4.74 10.37 13.99
C THR A 68 4.04 11.71 14.08
N ARG A 69 3.12 11.99 13.18
CA ARG A 69 2.31 13.23 13.13
C ARG A 69 0.90 12.95 12.65
N PRO A 70 -0.13 13.69 13.13
CA PRO A 70 -0.07 14.64 14.24
C PRO A 70 0.08 13.93 15.59
N TYR A 71 -0.35 12.67 15.71
CA TYR A 71 -0.32 11.83 16.90
C TYR A 71 0.55 10.60 16.68
N LYS A 72 1.18 10.11 17.74
CA LYS A 72 1.95 8.88 17.70
C LYS A 72 1.01 7.69 17.75
N GLN A 73 1.19 6.76 16.84
CA GLN A 73 0.48 5.47 16.82
C GLN A 73 1.39 4.44 16.17
N VAL A 74 1.33 3.21 16.62
CA VAL A 74 2.11 2.12 16.05
C VAL A 74 1.18 0.99 15.66
N ILE A 75 1.28 0.53 14.42
CA ILE A 75 0.58 -0.66 13.96
C ILE A 75 1.64 -1.70 13.55
N VAL A 76 1.59 -2.87 14.17
CA VAL A 76 2.53 -3.96 13.90
C VAL A 76 1.76 -5.22 13.57
N GLY A 77 2.00 -5.75 12.37
CA GLY A 77 1.56 -7.07 11.95
C GLY A 77 2.72 -8.06 12.05
N ALA A 78 2.53 -9.12 12.82
CA ALA A 78 3.51 -10.19 12.94
C ALA A 78 2.80 -11.54 13.07
N SER A 79 3.20 -12.50 12.22
CA SER A 79 2.61 -13.83 12.19
C SER A 79 1.08 -13.83 11.99
N LYS A 80 0.32 -14.10 13.04
CA LYS A 80 -1.15 -14.23 13.00
C LYS A 80 -1.89 -13.04 13.62
N SER A 81 -1.16 -12.07 14.19
CA SER A 81 -1.73 -10.97 14.96
C SER A 81 -1.32 -9.61 14.41
N VAL A 82 -2.21 -8.64 14.58
CA VAL A 82 -1.94 -7.22 14.39
C VAL A 82 -2.17 -6.51 15.69
N TRP A 83 -1.20 -5.72 16.08
CA TRP A 83 -1.19 -4.87 17.26
C TRP A 83 -1.32 -3.42 16.83
N LEU A 84 -2.27 -2.71 17.41
CA LEU A 84 -2.43 -1.27 17.26
C LEU A 84 -2.20 -0.65 18.62
N TYR A 85 -1.15 0.15 18.74
CA TYR A 85 -0.80 0.83 19.99
C TYR A 85 -1.01 2.33 19.85
N ASP A 86 -1.81 2.88 20.73
CA ASP A 86 -2.02 4.30 20.91
C ASP A 86 -1.39 4.74 22.25
N PRO A 87 -0.25 5.46 22.19
CA PRO A 87 0.43 5.91 23.42
C PRO A 87 -0.34 6.96 24.20
N GLU A 88 -1.14 7.80 23.56
CA GLU A 88 -1.90 8.86 24.22
C GLU A 88 -3.07 8.29 25.03
N LEU A 89 -3.73 7.28 24.47
CA LEU A 89 -4.79 6.54 25.17
C LEU A 89 -4.26 5.46 26.12
N LYS A 90 -2.95 5.18 26.09
CA LYS A 90 -2.32 4.05 26.79
C LYS A 90 -3.04 2.72 26.51
N GLN A 91 -3.39 2.50 25.25
CA GLN A 91 -4.22 1.37 24.83
C GLN A 91 -3.54 0.58 23.71
N VAL A 92 -3.64 -0.73 23.80
CA VAL A 92 -3.26 -1.66 22.74
C VAL A 92 -4.49 -2.45 22.33
N THR A 93 -4.77 -2.49 21.02
CA THR A 93 -5.76 -3.40 20.44
C THR A 93 -5.05 -4.51 19.70
N LYS A 94 -5.41 -5.77 20.00
CA LYS A 94 -4.92 -6.95 19.31
C LYS A 94 -6.05 -7.52 18.44
N LYS A 95 -5.78 -7.75 17.15
CA LYS A 95 -6.69 -8.39 16.20
C LYS A 95 -6.01 -9.55 15.50
N SER A 96 -6.78 -10.47 14.92
CA SER A 96 -6.23 -11.45 13.99
C SER A 96 -5.77 -10.74 12.71
N GLN A 97 -4.72 -11.27 12.07
CA GLN A 97 -4.22 -10.69 10.82
C GLN A 97 -5.25 -10.79 9.68
N ALA A 98 -6.05 -11.85 9.67
CA ALA A 98 -7.12 -12.03 8.71
C ALA A 98 -8.19 -10.92 8.82
N ALA A 99 -8.57 -10.53 10.05
CA ALA A 99 -9.50 -9.43 10.28
C ALA A 99 -8.89 -8.06 9.90
N ALA A 100 -7.57 -7.90 10.07
CA ALA A 100 -6.88 -6.65 9.76
C ALA A 100 -6.56 -6.45 8.26
N LEU A 101 -6.57 -7.52 7.44
CA LEU A 101 -6.31 -7.45 6.00
C LEU A 101 -7.33 -6.58 5.25
N GLY A 102 -8.58 -6.49 5.77
CA GLY A 102 -9.62 -5.64 5.21
C GLY A 102 -9.50 -4.16 5.62
N ASP A 103 -8.67 -3.81 6.60
CA ASP A 103 -8.74 -2.51 7.27
C ASP A 103 -7.49 -1.63 7.10
N SER A 104 -6.41 -2.13 6.46
CA SER A 104 -5.13 -1.42 6.47
C SER A 104 -4.36 -1.51 5.15
N PRO A 105 -3.88 -0.35 4.61
CA PRO A 105 -2.96 -0.34 3.48
C PRO A 105 -1.71 -1.20 3.71
N ALA A 106 -1.20 -1.23 4.94
CA ALA A 106 -0.03 -2.01 5.32
C ALA A 106 -0.25 -3.51 5.15
N ALA A 107 -1.41 -4.00 5.58
CA ALA A 107 -1.77 -5.41 5.48
C ALA A 107 -1.87 -5.87 4.02
N ILE A 108 -2.44 -5.02 3.15
CA ILE A 108 -2.55 -5.29 1.71
C ILE A 108 -1.17 -5.40 1.08
N LEU A 109 -0.26 -4.48 1.38
CA LEU A 109 1.09 -4.47 0.82
C LEU A 109 2.00 -5.57 1.38
N SER A 110 1.71 -6.10 2.57
CA SER A 110 2.53 -7.13 3.23
C SER A 110 2.30 -8.55 2.70
N ASN A 111 1.21 -8.78 1.96
CA ASN A 111 0.88 -10.11 1.43
C ASN A 111 0.98 -10.13 -0.09
N ARG A 112 1.86 -11.00 -0.62
CA ARG A 112 1.96 -11.24 -2.07
C ARG A 112 0.67 -11.86 -2.59
N GLY A 113 0.20 -11.40 -3.72
CA GLY A 113 -0.99 -11.97 -4.34
C GLY A 113 -2.31 -11.77 -3.59
N ALA A 114 -2.31 -11.04 -2.46
CA ALA A 114 -3.53 -10.77 -1.69
C ALA A 114 -4.62 -10.11 -2.54
N LEU A 115 -4.21 -9.22 -3.45
CA LEU A 115 -5.13 -8.55 -4.35
C LEU A 115 -5.66 -9.48 -5.45
N GLU A 116 -4.79 -10.27 -6.09
CA GLU A 116 -5.21 -11.16 -7.19
C GLU A 116 -6.21 -12.23 -6.73
N GLY A 117 -6.05 -12.75 -5.52
CA GLY A 117 -6.95 -13.75 -4.94
C GLY A 117 -8.35 -13.21 -4.65
N SER A 118 -8.42 -12.04 -4.03
CA SER A 118 -9.65 -11.48 -3.45
C SER A 118 -10.28 -10.34 -4.25
N TYR A 119 -9.58 -9.81 -5.27
CA TYR A 119 -10.00 -8.65 -6.04
C TYR A 119 -9.94 -8.92 -7.54
N THR A 120 -10.80 -8.25 -8.29
CA THR A 120 -10.68 -8.11 -9.74
C THR A 120 -9.78 -6.93 -10.04
N LEU A 121 -8.70 -7.16 -10.81
CA LEU A 121 -7.75 -6.12 -11.18
C LEU A 121 -8.10 -5.51 -12.54
N LYS A 122 -7.99 -4.21 -12.65
CA LYS A 122 -8.16 -3.45 -13.88
C LYS A 122 -7.04 -2.41 -14.00
N ASP A 123 -6.41 -2.37 -15.17
CA ASP A 123 -5.48 -1.28 -15.51
C ASP A 123 -6.27 0.02 -15.74
N GLU A 124 -5.84 1.12 -15.14
CA GLU A 124 -6.45 2.45 -15.31
C GLU A 124 -5.52 3.42 -16.07
N GLY A 125 -4.41 2.91 -16.61
CA GLY A 125 -3.45 3.66 -17.40
C GLY A 125 -2.64 4.66 -16.60
N ASN A 126 -1.93 5.53 -17.32
CA ASN A 126 -1.07 6.56 -16.74
C ASN A 126 -1.86 7.84 -16.47
N GLN A 127 -1.77 8.32 -15.23
CA GLN A 127 -2.36 9.59 -14.80
C GLN A 127 -1.31 10.38 -14.01
N GLY A 128 -0.83 11.46 -14.59
CA GLY A 128 0.17 12.33 -13.95
C GLY A 128 1.52 11.65 -13.71
N GLY A 129 1.96 10.77 -14.61
CA GLY A 129 3.22 10.02 -14.51
C GLY A 129 3.17 8.84 -13.53
N ILE A 130 1.99 8.42 -13.13
CA ILE A 130 1.73 7.26 -12.27
C ILE A 130 0.86 6.27 -13.04
N ASP A 131 1.32 5.03 -13.14
CA ASP A 131 0.57 3.91 -13.72
C ASP A 131 -0.31 3.29 -12.64
N TRP A 132 -1.62 3.29 -12.88
CA TRP A 132 -2.60 2.90 -11.89
C TRP A 132 -3.21 1.53 -12.17
N VAL A 133 -3.29 0.72 -11.12
CA VAL A 133 -4.12 -0.48 -11.10
C VAL A 133 -5.23 -0.31 -10.08
N ARG A 134 -6.45 -0.59 -10.50
CA ARG A 134 -7.64 -0.65 -9.63
C ARG A 134 -7.92 -2.09 -9.25
N ALA A 135 -8.12 -2.31 -7.98
CA ALA A 135 -8.55 -3.58 -7.41
C ALA A 135 -9.96 -3.41 -6.83
N THR A 136 -10.92 -4.14 -7.36
CA THR A 136 -12.32 -4.15 -6.89
C THR A 136 -12.59 -5.48 -6.19
N PRO A 137 -13.09 -5.48 -4.95
CA PRO A 137 -13.36 -6.71 -4.21
C PRO A 137 -14.31 -7.63 -4.97
N LYS A 138 -14.06 -8.94 -4.90
CA LYS A 138 -14.98 -9.98 -5.41
C LYS A 138 -16.13 -10.25 -4.45
N SER A 139 -15.92 -9.96 -3.15
CA SER A 139 -16.94 -10.12 -2.10
C SER A 139 -17.71 -8.82 -1.86
N SER A 140 -19.01 -8.91 -1.69
CA SER A 140 -19.87 -7.77 -1.32
C SER A 140 -19.67 -7.26 0.11
N ASN A 141 -19.08 -8.09 0.98
CA ASN A 141 -18.82 -7.74 2.39
C ASN A 141 -17.41 -7.22 2.64
N ALA A 142 -16.72 -6.75 1.59
CA ALA A 142 -15.40 -6.18 1.74
C ALA A 142 -15.46 -4.81 2.43
N GLY A 143 -14.45 -4.50 3.25
CA GLY A 143 -14.32 -3.21 3.92
C GLY A 143 -14.08 -2.04 2.95
N TYR A 144 -13.70 -2.31 1.69
CA TYR A 144 -13.43 -1.32 0.66
C TYR A 144 -14.32 -1.50 -0.57
N GLN A 145 -14.74 -0.38 -1.16
CA GLN A 145 -15.40 -0.35 -2.47
C GLN A 145 -14.38 -0.59 -3.58
N TYR A 146 -13.19 -0.02 -3.44
CA TYR A 146 -12.04 -0.26 -4.30
C TYR A 146 -10.73 0.18 -3.63
N ILE A 147 -9.66 -0.35 -4.17
CA ILE A 147 -8.29 0.04 -3.87
C ILE A 147 -7.62 0.38 -5.20
N ARG A 148 -6.89 1.48 -5.26
CA ARG A 148 -6.02 1.84 -6.39
C ARG A 148 -4.58 1.86 -5.92
N ILE A 149 -3.69 1.26 -6.68
CA ILE A 149 -2.25 1.26 -6.41
C ILE A 149 -1.57 1.90 -7.61
N GLY A 150 -0.75 2.89 -7.36
CA GLY A 150 -0.05 3.67 -8.36
C GLY A 150 1.45 3.49 -8.29
N PHE A 151 2.05 3.25 -9.44
CA PHE A 151 3.48 3.05 -9.61
C PHE A 151 4.08 4.16 -10.46
N LYS A 152 5.28 4.59 -10.13
CA LYS A 152 6.12 5.44 -10.97
C LYS A 152 7.29 4.61 -11.47
N GLY A 153 7.19 4.15 -12.71
CA GLY A 153 8.00 3.04 -13.16
C GLY A 153 7.73 1.80 -12.29
N ASP A 154 8.77 1.15 -11.79
CA ASP A 154 8.65 -0.03 -10.93
C ASP A 154 8.48 0.30 -9.43
N GLN A 155 8.44 1.58 -9.06
CA GLN A 155 8.36 1.98 -7.66
C GLN A 155 6.93 2.29 -7.23
N LEU A 156 6.53 1.73 -6.09
CA LEU A 156 5.28 2.10 -5.43
C LEU A 156 5.29 3.60 -5.12
N ALA A 157 4.33 4.35 -5.65
CA ALA A 157 4.26 5.80 -5.48
C ALA A 157 3.07 6.22 -4.60
N ARG A 158 1.92 5.61 -4.82
CA ARG A 158 0.68 6.03 -4.15
C ARG A 158 -0.31 4.88 -4.01
N MET A 159 -1.14 4.98 -2.99
CA MET A 159 -2.27 4.09 -2.78
C MET A 159 -3.51 4.92 -2.47
N GLN A 160 -4.65 4.55 -3.04
CA GLN A 160 -5.94 5.18 -2.77
C GLN A 160 -6.95 4.09 -2.42
N LEU A 161 -7.71 4.32 -1.35
CA LEU A 161 -8.70 3.38 -0.87
C LEU A 161 -10.01 4.14 -0.67
N ARG A 162 -11.11 3.55 -1.11
CA ARG A 162 -12.44 4.01 -0.79
C ARG A 162 -13.14 2.95 0.04
N ASP A 163 -13.45 3.28 1.29
CA ASP A 163 -14.14 2.35 2.17
C ASP A 163 -15.64 2.23 1.84
N SER A 164 -16.30 1.27 2.47
CA SER A 164 -17.75 1.03 2.29
C SER A 164 -18.62 2.18 2.80
N PHE A 165 -18.09 3.06 3.68
CA PHE A 165 -18.76 4.25 4.20
C PHE A 165 -18.59 5.47 3.29
N GLY A 166 -17.76 5.36 2.23
CA GLY A 166 -17.48 6.41 1.28
C GLY A 166 -16.34 7.36 1.67
N ASN A 167 -15.56 7.04 2.70
CA ASN A 167 -14.35 7.79 3.02
C ASN A 167 -13.24 7.43 2.00
N ASN A 168 -12.41 8.42 1.70
CA ASN A 168 -11.26 8.24 0.82
C ASN A 168 -9.98 8.36 1.64
N THR A 169 -9.12 7.35 1.51
CA THR A 169 -7.76 7.39 2.07
C THR A 169 -6.77 7.45 0.90
N THR A 170 -5.87 8.41 0.95
CA THR A 170 -4.74 8.51 0.02
C THR A 170 -3.45 8.39 0.81
N VAL A 171 -2.59 7.45 0.44
CA VAL A 171 -1.25 7.27 0.99
C VAL A 171 -0.24 7.56 -0.12
N SER A 172 0.66 8.49 0.13
CA SER A 172 1.81 8.78 -0.74
C SER A 172 3.08 8.26 -0.09
N PHE A 173 3.92 7.58 -0.86
CA PHE A 173 5.15 6.96 -0.40
C PHE A 173 6.37 7.76 -0.87
N SER A 174 7.42 7.78 -0.06
CA SER A 174 8.68 8.45 -0.37
C SER A 174 9.86 7.79 0.33
N GLY A 175 11.08 8.04 -0.18
CA GLY A 175 12.30 7.49 0.41
C GLY A 175 12.31 5.96 0.46
N LEU A 176 11.79 5.32 -0.59
CA LEU A 176 11.62 3.87 -0.64
C LEU A 176 12.97 3.15 -0.74
N ASN A 177 13.13 2.11 0.08
CA ASN A 177 14.16 1.10 -0.04
C ASN A 177 13.48 -0.25 -0.30
N ASN A 178 13.73 -0.83 -1.47
CA ASN A 178 13.12 -2.10 -1.93
C ASN A 178 13.90 -3.35 -1.45
N SER A 179 15.05 -3.16 -0.81
CA SER A 179 15.90 -4.24 -0.28
C SER A 179 16.43 -3.91 1.10
N PRO A 180 15.58 -3.52 2.07
CA PRO A 180 16.02 -3.21 3.42
C PRO A 180 16.49 -4.50 4.11
N ASN A 181 17.54 -4.40 4.92
CA ASN A 181 17.97 -5.51 5.76
C ASN A 181 17.01 -5.67 6.95
N LEU A 182 15.94 -6.42 6.75
CA LEU A 182 14.89 -6.68 7.74
C LEU A 182 14.82 -8.15 8.10
N SER A 183 14.53 -8.41 9.39
CA SER A 183 14.25 -9.73 9.93
C SER A 183 12.95 -9.70 10.73
N ALA A 184 12.41 -10.85 11.10
CA ALA A 184 11.18 -10.94 11.91
C ALA A 184 11.29 -10.18 13.24
N SER A 185 12.49 -10.01 13.79
CA SER A 185 12.72 -9.26 15.03
C SER A 185 12.37 -7.77 14.91
N ASN A 186 12.42 -7.18 13.70
CA ASN A 186 12.01 -5.79 13.46
C ASN A 186 10.50 -5.56 13.64
N PHE A 187 9.72 -6.64 13.71
CA PHE A 187 8.26 -6.65 13.81
C PHE A 187 7.77 -7.21 15.15
N HIS A 188 8.68 -7.38 16.09
CA HIS A 188 8.31 -7.74 17.45
C HIS A 188 7.64 -6.54 18.15
N PHE A 189 6.53 -6.81 18.84
CA PHE A 189 5.83 -5.83 19.64
C PHE A 189 5.44 -6.42 20.99
N THR A 190 5.83 -5.75 22.06
CA THR A 190 5.42 -6.07 23.42
C THR A 190 4.66 -4.85 23.99
N PRO A 191 3.44 -5.05 24.46
CA PRO A 191 2.70 -3.96 25.13
C PRO A 191 3.52 -3.37 26.29
N PRO A 192 3.65 -2.04 26.38
CA PRO A 192 4.31 -1.39 27.51
C PRO A 192 3.60 -1.70 28.83
N LYS A 193 4.33 -1.59 29.94
CA LYS A 193 3.71 -1.75 31.29
C LYS A 193 2.66 -0.66 31.53
N GLY A 194 1.52 -1.04 32.14
CA GLY A 194 0.46 -0.11 32.47
C GLY A 194 -0.40 0.35 31.29
N VAL A 195 -0.40 -0.42 30.21
CA VAL A 195 -1.24 -0.19 29.03
C VAL A 195 -2.37 -1.21 29.01
N ASP A 196 -3.59 -0.76 28.71
CA ASP A 196 -4.75 -1.64 28.56
C ASP A 196 -4.65 -2.43 27.25
N VAL A 197 -4.86 -3.75 27.29
CA VAL A 197 -4.83 -4.62 26.13
C VAL A 197 -6.22 -5.14 25.83
N LEU A 198 -6.80 -4.66 24.73
CA LEU A 198 -8.08 -5.14 24.20
C LEU A 198 -7.82 -6.21 23.12
N SER A 199 -8.51 -7.33 23.24
CA SER A 199 -8.46 -8.42 22.23
C SER A 199 -9.83 -8.57 21.58
N ASN A 200 -9.89 -8.50 20.23
CA ASN A 200 -11.08 -8.68 19.39
C ASN A 200 -10.89 -9.89 18.48
#